data_ef5e1446ca69e8e51d4bb92361a47bd6
#
_entry.id   ef5e1446ca69e8e51d4bb92361a47bd6
#
_cell.length_a   1.000
_cell.length_b   1.000
_cell.length_c   1.000
_cell.angle_alpha   90.00
_cell.angle_beta   90.00
_cell.angle_gamma   90.00
#
_symmetry.space_group_name_H-M   'P 1'
#
loop_
_entity.id
_entity.type
_entity.pdbx_description
1 polymer ?
#
loop_
_entity_poly.entity_id
_entity_poly.type
_entity_poly.pdbx_seq_one_letter_code
_entity_poly.pdbx_strand_id
1 'polypeptide(L)'
;MDLASTNYPAPWGVSLKAISGGITLLLIGIAVIGLLTGPKSNWIWILSMVVIPLGIVFITALFTVRGYALTPDTLFVKRLVWNTEIPLQGLQSIEADSNAMEGSIKTMGNGGLFSFSGSFRNKRLGAYRALATDMRRCVVLKFDQKVIVITPDHPKDFVDQVKALKGMA
;
A
#
# COMPACT_ATOMS: atom_id res chain seq x y z
N MET A 1 -20.82 12.95 16.34
CA MET A 1 -20.34 12.04 17.40
C MET A 1 -19.04 11.46 16.87
N ASP A 2 -17.90 12.09 17.25
CA ASP A 2 -16.58 11.58 16.84
C ASP A 2 -16.37 10.22 17.51
N LEU A 3 -16.59 9.15 16.75
CA LEU A 3 -16.18 7.82 17.16
C LEU A 3 -14.66 7.88 17.33
N ALA A 4 -14.17 7.68 18.55
CA ALA A 4 -12.75 7.72 18.85
C ALA A 4 -12.01 6.76 17.89
N SER A 5 -11.40 7.31 16.86
CA SER A 5 -10.62 6.53 15.90
C SER A 5 -9.17 6.47 16.37
N THR A 6 -8.67 5.26 16.58
CA THR A 6 -7.25 5.07 16.85
C THR A 6 -6.46 5.07 15.53
N ASN A 7 -5.45 5.93 15.46
CA ASN A 7 -4.64 6.10 14.25
C ASN A 7 -3.30 5.37 14.39
N TYR A 8 -2.97 4.59 13.36
CA TYR A 8 -1.71 3.87 13.23
C TYR A 8 -0.97 4.37 11.99
N PRO A 9 0.25 4.89 12.12
CA PRO A 9 1.11 5.20 10.99
C PRO A 9 1.40 3.96 10.15
N ALA A 10 1.75 4.17 8.87
CA ALA A 10 2.23 3.14 7.97
C ALA A 10 3.68 3.46 7.55
N PRO A 11 4.68 3.11 8.36
CA PRO A 11 6.07 3.43 8.06
C PRO A 11 6.55 2.66 6.82
N TRP A 12 7.37 3.33 6.02
CA TRP A 12 7.94 2.71 4.82
C TRP A 12 9.07 1.76 5.19
N GLY A 13 8.95 0.52 4.78
CA GLY A 13 10.02 -0.47 4.86
C GLY A 13 11.19 -0.15 3.93
N VAL A 14 12.35 -0.76 4.20
CA VAL A 14 13.59 -0.55 3.42
C VAL A 14 13.37 -0.88 1.94
N SER A 15 12.69 -1.99 1.64
CA SER A 15 12.40 -2.41 0.27
C SER A 15 11.56 -1.37 -0.48
N LEU A 16 10.53 -0.82 0.17
CA LEU A 16 9.69 0.20 -0.43
C LEU A 16 10.47 1.50 -0.72
N LYS A 17 11.31 1.94 0.24
CA LYS A 17 12.17 3.11 0.06
C LYS A 17 13.13 2.94 -1.11
N ALA A 18 13.79 1.78 -1.21
CA ALA A 18 14.74 1.48 -2.27
C ALA A 18 14.06 1.43 -3.65
N ILE A 19 12.95 0.69 -3.77
CA ILE A 19 12.21 0.55 -5.03
C ILE A 19 11.64 1.90 -5.46
N SER A 20 10.94 2.60 -4.55
CA SER A 20 10.33 3.90 -4.88
C SER A 20 11.38 4.94 -5.23
N GLY A 21 12.47 5.03 -4.47
CA GLY A 21 13.57 5.96 -4.74
C GLY A 21 14.24 5.68 -6.08
N GLY A 22 14.59 4.42 -6.35
CA GLY A 22 15.24 4.03 -7.60
C GLY A 22 14.37 4.29 -8.84
N ILE A 23 13.09 3.87 -8.80
CA ILE A 23 12.17 4.09 -9.92
C ILE A 23 11.87 5.58 -10.12
N THR A 24 11.65 6.34 -9.05
CA THR A 24 11.39 7.77 -9.14
C THR A 24 12.60 8.50 -9.75
N LEU A 25 13.81 8.17 -9.31
CA LEU A 25 15.04 8.76 -9.84
C LEU A 25 15.21 8.42 -11.33
N LEU A 26 14.93 7.19 -11.74
CA LEU A 26 14.96 6.76 -13.12
C LEU A 26 13.95 7.55 -13.97
N LEU A 27 12.70 7.64 -13.55
CA LEU A 27 11.64 8.33 -14.30
C LEU A 27 11.89 9.83 -14.41
N ILE A 28 12.37 10.48 -13.34
CA ILE A 28 12.79 11.88 -13.37
C ILE A 28 13.99 12.06 -14.30
N GLY A 29 14.96 11.16 -14.25
CA GLY A 29 16.14 11.17 -15.13
C GLY A 29 15.74 11.09 -16.60
N ILE A 30 14.79 10.21 -16.96
CA ILE A 30 14.24 10.11 -18.33
C ILE A 30 13.60 11.45 -18.73
N ALA A 31 12.80 12.06 -17.86
CA ALA A 31 12.14 13.33 -18.14
C ALA A 31 13.15 14.47 -18.35
N VAL A 32 14.18 14.54 -17.52
CA VAL A 32 15.26 15.55 -17.64
C VAL A 32 16.04 15.36 -18.94
N ILE A 33 16.45 14.14 -19.26
CA ILE A 33 17.14 13.83 -20.53
C ILE A 33 16.24 14.20 -21.71
N GLY A 34 14.95 13.85 -21.69
CA GLY A 34 14.00 14.20 -22.72
C GLY A 34 13.87 15.71 -22.95
N LEU A 35 13.95 16.51 -21.90
CA LEU A 35 13.92 17.98 -21.99
C LEU A 35 15.21 18.56 -22.53
N LEU A 36 16.37 17.96 -22.21
CA LEU A 36 17.68 18.50 -22.57
C LEU A 36 18.11 18.11 -23.99
N THR A 37 17.76 16.91 -24.45
CA THR A 37 18.29 16.35 -25.70
C THR A 37 17.31 16.28 -26.86
N GLY A 38 15.99 16.36 -26.60
CA GLY A 38 14.98 16.10 -27.60
C GLY A 38 14.47 17.31 -28.36
N PRO A 39 13.81 17.09 -29.50
CA PRO A 39 13.18 18.12 -30.30
C PRO A 39 11.94 18.69 -29.59
N LYS A 40 12.07 19.87 -29.03
CA LYS A 40 11.00 20.52 -28.24
C LYS A 40 9.73 20.84 -29.06
N SER A 41 9.81 20.88 -30.37
CA SER A 41 8.67 21.04 -31.27
C SER A 41 7.88 19.76 -31.52
N ASN A 42 8.43 18.60 -31.16
CA ASN A 42 7.77 17.30 -31.36
C ASN A 42 6.96 16.95 -30.10
N TRP A 43 5.63 17.12 -30.17
CA TRP A 43 4.74 16.83 -29.05
C TRP A 43 4.74 15.36 -28.61
N ILE A 44 4.96 14.41 -29.55
CA ILE A 44 5.04 12.96 -29.21
C ILE A 44 6.27 12.70 -28.35
N TRP A 45 7.39 13.37 -28.65
CA TRP A 45 8.60 13.28 -27.84
C TRP A 45 8.35 13.78 -26.40
N ILE A 46 7.78 14.97 -26.28
CA ILE A 46 7.48 15.57 -24.97
C ILE A 46 6.50 14.69 -24.19
N LEU A 47 5.46 14.17 -24.85
CA LEU A 47 4.50 13.29 -24.21
C LEU A 47 5.18 12.02 -23.66
N SER A 48 5.99 11.34 -24.49
CA SER A 48 6.60 10.06 -24.12
C SER A 48 7.73 10.17 -23.11
N MET A 49 8.59 11.19 -23.25
CA MET A 49 9.80 11.33 -22.42
C MET A 49 9.60 12.18 -21.18
N VAL A 50 8.58 13.03 -21.14
CA VAL A 50 8.38 13.94 -20.01
C VAL A 50 7.05 13.68 -19.32
N VAL A 51 5.93 13.80 -20.07
CA VAL A 51 4.59 13.76 -19.46
C VAL A 51 4.28 12.38 -18.90
N ILE A 52 4.55 11.31 -19.64
CA ILE A 52 4.26 9.95 -19.19
C ILE A 52 5.10 9.57 -17.96
N PRO A 53 6.45 9.71 -17.93
CA PRO A 53 7.23 9.37 -16.75
C PRO A 53 6.82 10.16 -15.50
N LEU A 54 6.63 11.47 -15.62
CA LEU A 54 6.19 12.29 -14.50
C LEU A 54 4.75 11.97 -14.09
N GLY A 55 3.87 11.69 -15.04
CA GLY A 55 2.50 11.24 -14.80
C GLY A 55 2.45 9.91 -14.01
N ILE A 56 3.32 8.95 -14.33
CA ILE A 56 3.44 7.69 -13.57
C ILE A 56 3.83 7.99 -12.11
N VAL A 57 4.84 8.82 -11.87
CA VAL A 57 5.26 9.20 -10.52
C VAL A 57 4.11 9.88 -9.77
N PHE A 58 3.44 10.84 -10.40
CA PHE A 58 2.33 11.58 -9.79
C PHE A 58 1.14 10.67 -9.45
N ILE A 59 0.67 9.88 -10.42
CA ILE A 59 -0.49 9.00 -10.23
C ILE A 59 -0.19 7.95 -9.15
N THR A 60 0.99 7.33 -9.17
CA THR A 60 1.33 6.32 -8.17
C THR A 60 1.51 6.91 -6.76
N ALA A 61 1.98 8.16 -6.64
CA ALA A 61 2.06 8.86 -5.37
C ALA A 61 0.68 9.04 -4.72
N LEU A 62 -0.40 9.24 -5.49
CA LEU A 62 -1.76 9.34 -4.97
C LEU A 62 -2.22 8.06 -4.25
N PHE A 63 -1.69 6.89 -4.66
CA PHE A 63 -2.01 5.59 -4.06
C PHE A 63 -1.16 5.26 -2.82
N THR A 64 -0.29 6.16 -2.37
CA THR A 64 0.52 5.97 -1.16
C THR A 64 -0.36 5.69 0.05
N VAL A 65 -0.05 4.62 0.78
CA VAL A 65 -0.66 4.36 2.09
C VAL A 65 0.10 5.15 3.14
N ARG A 66 -0.60 6.03 3.87
CA ARG A 66 -0.02 6.91 4.91
C ARG A 66 -0.26 6.41 6.32
N GLY A 67 -1.30 5.60 6.51
CA GLY A 67 -1.67 5.08 7.82
C GLY A 67 -3.01 4.38 7.79
N TYR A 68 -3.41 3.94 8.95
CA TYR A 68 -4.66 3.24 9.19
C TYR A 68 -5.41 3.92 10.34
N ALA A 69 -6.72 4.08 10.20
CA ALA A 69 -7.59 4.55 11.26
C ALA A 69 -8.59 3.44 11.59
N LEU A 70 -8.58 3.00 12.83
CA LEU A 70 -9.44 1.94 13.34
C LEU A 70 -10.65 2.55 14.04
N THR A 71 -11.84 2.14 13.62
CA THR A 71 -13.11 2.36 14.32
C THR A 71 -13.72 1.01 14.70
N PRO A 72 -14.75 0.95 15.55
CA PRO A 72 -15.35 -0.33 15.95
C PRO A 72 -15.80 -1.23 14.80
N ASP A 73 -16.26 -0.64 13.69
CA ASP A 73 -16.85 -1.39 12.58
C ASP A 73 -16.09 -1.32 11.27
N THR A 74 -15.13 -0.39 11.14
CA THR A 74 -14.45 -0.13 9.87
C THR A 74 -12.99 0.21 10.09
N LEU A 75 -12.14 -0.35 9.26
CA LEU A 75 -10.74 0.02 9.12
C LEU A 75 -10.58 0.92 7.90
N PHE A 76 -10.12 2.14 8.12
CA PHE A 76 -9.81 3.10 7.07
C PHE A 76 -8.33 3.06 6.73
N VAL A 77 -8.00 2.78 5.48
CA VAL A 77 -6.64 2.91 4.95
C VAL A 77 -6.48 4.31 4.39
N LYS A 78 -5.73 5.15 5.08
CA LYS A 78 -5.50 6.55 4.71
C LYS A 78 -4.54 6.65 3.53
N ARG A 79 -4.98 7.34 2.48
CA ARG A 79 -4.17 7.66 1.30
C ARG A 79 -3.96 9.17 1.20
N LEU A 80 -3.32 9.64 0.13
CA LEU A 80 -3.05 11.06 -0.04
C LEU A 80 -4.32 11.89 -0.26
N VAL A 81 -5.26 11.39 -1.07
CA VAL A 81 -6.46 12.13 -1.52
C VAL A 81 -7.76 11.48 -1.04
N TRP A 82 -7.78 10.16 -0.80
CA TRP A 82 -8.98 9.42 -0.36
C TRP A 82 -8.64 8.37 0.69
N ASN A 83 -9.66 7.82 1.33
CA ASN A 83 -9.53 6.67 2.20
C ASN A 83 -10.13 5.42 1.54
N THR A 84 -9.52 4.27 1.81
CA THR A 84 -10.10 2.98 1.43
C THR A 84 -10.72 2.37 2.67
N GLU A 85 -12.01 2.07 2.62
CA GLU A 85 -12.77 1.49 3.72
C GLU A 85 -12.73 -0.03 3.66
N ILE A 86 -12.50 -0.66 4.79
CA ILE A 86 -12.53 -2.11 4.98
C ILE A 86 -13.49 -2.39 6.13
N PRO A 87 -14.76 -2.75 5.84
CA PRO A 87 -15.69 -3.17 6.88
C PRO A 87 -15.13 -4.40 7.62
N LEU A 88 -15.14 -4.34 8.95
CA LEU A 88 -14.68 -5.42 9.83
C LEU A 88 -15.78 -6.45 10.13
N GLN A 89 -16.94 -6.32 9.51
CA GLN A 89 -17.97 -7.35 9.55
C GLN A 89 -17.50 -8.63 8.86
N GLY A 90 -17.73 -9.78 9.49
CA GLY A 90 -17.28 -11.08 8.96
C GLY A 90 -15.78 -11.31 9.07
N LEU A 91 -15.05 -10.52 9.88
CA LEU A 91 -13.67 -10.80 10.21
C LEU A 91 -13.60 -12.09 11.04
N GLN A 92 -12.93 -13.13 10.52
CA GLN A 92 -12.80 -14.43 11.17
C GLN A 92 -11.55 -14.51 12.03
N SER A 93 -10.43 -14.00 11.53
CA SER A 93 -9.19 -13.96 12.28
C SER A 93 -8.33 -12.76 11.90
N ILE A 94 -7.52 -12.35 12.86
CA ILE A 94 -6.51 -11.32 12.66
C ILE A 94 -5.23 -11.74 13.37
N GLU A 95 -4.10 -11.65 12.67
CA GLU A 95 -2.80 -12.04 13.21
C GLU A 95 -1.68 -11.14 12.70
N ALA A 96 -0.68 -10.89 13.55
CA ALA A 96 0.56 -10.24 13.15
C ALA A 96 1.52 -11.31 12.63
N ASP A 97 1.94 -11.20 11.37
CA ASP A 97 2.82 -12.17 10.72
C ASP A 97 3.83 -11.45 9.83
N SER A 98 5.06 -11.34 10.32
CA SER A 98 6.15 -10.65 9.61
C SER A 98 6.52 -11.29 8.27
N ASN A 99 6.16 -12.56 8.05
CA ASN A 99 6.48 -13.30 6.84
C ASN A 99 5.28 -13.49 5.91
N ALA A 100 4.17 -12.82 6.20
CA ALA A 100 2.92 -12.96 5.45
C ALA A 100 3.09 -12.69 3.94
N MET A 101 3.94 -11.73 3.58
CA MET A 101 4.21 -11.35 2.18
C MET A 101 5.43 -12.02 1.57
N GLU A 102 6.09 -12.95 2.27
CA GLU A 102 7.25 -13.66 1.75
C GLU A 102 6.90 -14.52 0.53
N GLY A 103 7.75 -14.47 -0.50
CA GLY A 103 7.54 -15.22 -1.75
C GLY A 103 6.29 -14.80 -2.54
N SER A 104 5.76 -13.61 -2.28
CA SER A 104 4.55 -13.12 -2.96
C SER A 104 4.83 -12.59 -4.34
N ILE A 105 3.96 -12.97 -5.27
CA ILE A 105 3.93 -12.45 -6.65
C ILE A 105 2.75 -11.49 -6.77
N LYS A 106 3.00 -10.30 -7.32
CA LYS A 106 1.95 -9.35 -7.65
C LYS A 106 1.18 -9.83 -8.89
N THR A 107 -0.13 -9.95 -8.77
CA THR A 107 -1.02 -10.30 -9.89
C THR A 107 -1.66 -9.06 -10.52
N MET A 108 -2.00 -8.03 -9.71
CA MET A 108 -2.57 -6.78 -10.20
C MET A 108 -2.24 -5.62 -9.23
N GLY A 109 -2.10 -4.40 -9.76
CA GLY A 109 -1.91 -3.18 -8.98
C GLY A 109 -0.46 -2.72 -8.84
N ASN A 110 -0.12 -2.08 -7.73
CA ASN A 110 1.18 -1.45 -7.48
C ASN A 110 2.08 -2.38 -6.65
N GLY A 111 3.25 -2.72 -7.17
CA GLY A 111 4.21 -3.63 -6.57
C GLY A 111 5.39 -2.97 -5.88
N GLY A 112 5.25 -1.73 -5.36
CA GLY A 112 6.29 -1.09 -4.57
C GLY A 112 6.68 0.33 -4.99
N LEU A 113 5.96 0.98 -5.90
CA LEU A 113 6.13 2.41 -6.15
C LEU A 113 5.21 3.17 -5.19
N PHE A 114 5.76 3.67 -4.08
CA PHE A 114 5.11 4.34 -2.93
C PHE A 114 4.19 3.46 -2.07
N SER A 115 3.79 2.28 -2.52
CA SER A 115 3.05 1.30 -1.72
C SER A 115 3.01 -0.07 -2.40
N PHE A 116 2.76 -1.13 -1.61
CA PHE A 116 2.33 -2.43 -2.11
C PHE A 116 0.80 -2.46 -2.05
N SER A 117 0.13 -2.06 -3.14
CA SER A 117 -1.33 -1.93 -3.18
C SER A 117 -1.91 -2.69 -4.35
N GLY A 118 -2.71 -3.70 -4.07
CA GLY A 118 -3.36 -4.51 -5.11
C GLY A 118 -3.48 -5.98 -4.75
N SER A 119 -3.63 -6.82 -5.75
CA SER A 119 -3.77 -8.26 -5.60
C SER A 119 -2.41 -8.94 -5.69
N PHE A 120 -2.16 -9.81 -4.72
CA PHE A 120 -0.95 -10.61 -4.59
C PHE A 120 -1.32 -12.07 -4.37
N ARG A 121 -0.37 -12.95 -4.58
CA ARG A 121 -0.52 -14.38 -4.33
C ARG A 121 0.79 -14.98 -3.84
N ASN A 122 0.70 -15.86 -2.83
CA ASN A 122 1.80 -16.71 -2.42
C ASN A 122 1.29 -18.11 -1.99
N LYS A 123 2.21 -18.99 -1.65
CA LYS A 123 1.85 -20.37 -1.22
C LYS A 123 1.15 -20.40 0.15
N ARG A 124 1.38 -19.41 1.00
CA ARG A 124 0.96 -19.38 2.39
C ARG A 124 -0.45 -18.83 2.57
N LEU A 125 -0.76 -17.71 1.93
CA LEU A 125 -2.05 -17.03 2.03
C LEU A 125 -2.98 -17.30 0.84
N GLY A 126 -2.48 -17.91 -0.24
CA GLY A 126 -3.21 -17.96 -1.50
C GLY A 126 -3.30 -16.58 -2.16
N ALA A 127 -4.44 -16.23 -2.74
CA ALA A 127 -4.70 -14.90 -3.28
C ALA A 127 -5.14 -13.95 -2.15
N TYR A 128 -4.56 -12.76 -2.09
CA TYR A 128 -4.89 -11.75 -1.09
C TYR A 128 -4.72 -10.34 -1.63
N ARG A 129 -5.31 -9.36 -0.95
CA ARG A 129 -5.16 -7.94 -1.24
C ARG A 129 -4.17 -7.32 -0.26
N ALA A 130 -3.11 -6.72 -0.77
CA ALA A 130 -2.19 -5.93 0.03
C ALA A 130 -2.56 -4.45 -0.01
N LEU A 131 -2.42 -3.78 1.14
CA LEU A 131 -2.50 -2.34 1.33
C LEU A 131 -1.38 -1.97 2.30
N ALA A 132 -0.13 -2.15 1.86
CA ALA A 132 1.05 -2.27 2.71
C ALA A 132 2.16 -1.30 2.31
N THR A 133 3.05 -1.01 3.25
CA THR A 133 4.24 -0.17 3.08
C THR A 133 5.53 -0.84 3.59
N ASP A 134 5.41 -1.90 4.41
CA ASP A 134 6.55 -2.65 4.94
C ASP A 134 6.25 -4.14 4.97
N MET A 135 6.98 -4.93 4.18
CA MET A 135 6.77 -6.38 4.10
C MET A 135 7.07 -7.15 5.40
N ARG A 136 7.71 -6.51 6.38
CA ARG A 136 8.09 -7.12 7.67
C ARG A 136 7.14 -6.80 8.82
N ARG A 137 6.18 -5.90 8.62
CA ARG A 137 5.22 -5.46 9.65
C ARG A 137 3.80 -5.83 9.30
N CYS A 138 3.62 -7.02 8.73
CA CYS A 138 2.33 -7.42 8.23
C CYS A 138 1.35 -7.81 9.33
N VAL A 139 0.11 -7.38 9.14
CA VAL A 139 -1.07 -7.89 9.83
C VAL A 139 -1.99 -8.47 8.78
N VAL A 140 -2.38 -9.72 8.98
CA VAL A 140 -3.26 -10.48 8.10
C VAL A 140 -4.66 -10.48 8.68
N LEU A 141 -5.62 -9.96 7.91
CA LEU A 141 -7.05 -10.01 8.21
C LEU A 141 -7.69 -11.06 7.30
N LYS A 142 -8.28 -12.10 7.89
CA LYS A 142 -8.98 -13.16 7.15
C LYS A 142 -10.48 -13.00 7.32
N PHE A 143 -11.18 -12.96 6.20
CA PHE A 143 -12.64 -12.95 6.07
C PHE A 143 -13.06 -14.21 5.32
N ASP A 144 -14.36 -14.51 5.25
CA ASP A 144 -14.87 -15.71 4.56
C ASP A 144 -14.33 -15.86 3.12
N GLN A 145 -14.31 -14.77 2.35
CA GLN A 145 -13.98 -14.82 0.93
C GLN A 145 -12.78 -13.95 0.53
N LYS A 146 -12.13 -13.29 1.49
CA LYS A 146 -11.01 -12.40 1.20
C LYS A 146 -9.98 -12.40 2.31
N VAL A 147 -8.72 -12.27 1.92
CA VAL A 147 -7.60 -12.02 2.81
C VAL A 147 -7.03 -10.66 2.49
N ILE A 148 -6.80 -9.85 3.52
CA ILE A 148 -6.23 -8.51 3.39
C ILE A 148 -4.99 -8.43 4.25
N VAL A 149 -3.92 -7.84 3.70
CA VAL A 149 -2.66 -7.60 4.41
C VAL A 149 -2.43 -6.10 4.51
N ILE A 150 -2.21 -5.63 5.72
CA ILE A 150 -1.86 -4.24 6.05
C ILE A 150 -0.56 -4.21 6.85
N THR A 151 0.02 -3.03 7.07
CA THR A 151 1.31 -2.89 7.77
C THR A 151 1.33 -1.70 8.71
N PRO A 152 0.57 -1.74 9.82
CA PRO A 152 0.59 -0.70 10.85
C PRO A 152 1.94 -0.64 11.55
N ASP A 153 2.26 0.48 12.18
CA ASP A 153 3.53 0.71 12.87
C ASP A 153 3.75 -0.29 14.01
N HIS A 154 2.72 -0.54 14.82
CA HIS A 154 2.71 -1.51 15.91
C HIS A 154 1.75 -2.68 15.62
N PRO A 155 2.21 -3.74 14.86
CA PRO A 155 1.32 -4.81 14.40
C PRO A 155 0.62 -5.56 15.53
N LYS A 156 1.31 -5.83 16.65
CA LYS A 156 0.75 -6.56 17.80
C LYS A 156 -0.33 -5.73 18.49
N ASP A 157 -0.03 -4.48 18.83
CA ASP A 157 -0.99 -3.58 19.50
C ASP A 157 -2.24 -3.37 18.64
N PHE A 158 -2.05 -3.27 17.31
CA PHE A 158 -3.16 -3.19 16.37
C PHE A 158 -4.04 -4.45 16.41
N VAL A 159 -3.44 -5.64 16.42
CA VAL A 159 -4.16 -6.92 16.50
C VAL A 159 -4.93 -7.01 17.81
N ASP A 160 -4.29 -6.70 18.94
CA ASP A 160 -4.90 -6.77 20.26
C ASP A 160 -6.10 -5.80 20.37
N GLN A 161 -5.98 -4.61 19.82
CA GLN A 161 -7.07 -3.64 19.80
C GLN A 161 -8.25 -4.10 18.94
N VAL A 162 -7.99 -4.66 17.74
CA VAL A 162 -9.07 -5.19 16.90
C VAL A 162 -9.75 -6.40 17.56
N LYS A 163 -8.99 -7.28 18.19
CA LYS A 163 -9.52 -8.42 18.95
C LYS A 163 -10.41 -7.94 20.09
N ALA A 164 -9.95 -6.96 20.87
CA ALA A 164 -10.75 -6.38 21.94
C ALA A 164 -12.07 -5.77 21.45
N LEU A 165 -12.04 -5.01 20.34
CA LEU A 165 -13.23 -4.40 19.73
C LEU A 165 -14.23 -5.43 19.21
N LYS A 166 -13.76 -6.60 18.74
CA LYS A 166 -14.60 -7.66 18.15
C LYS A 166 -14.91 -8.80 19.11
N GLY A 167 -14.40 -8.76 20.37
CA GLY A 167 -14.59 -9.84 21.36
C GLY A 167 -13.96 -11.16 20.93
N MET A 168 -12.85 -11.09 20.18
CA MET A 168 -12.12 -12.27 19.69
C MET A 168 -11.03 -12.66 20.70
N ALA A 169 -10.88 -13.95 20.92
CA ALA A 169 -9.83 -14.50 21.80
C ALA A 169 -8.44 -14.50 21.12
#